data_b3c528d53964dba92303412cdcb9b4cb
#
_entry.id   b3c528d53964dba92303412cdcb9b4cb
#
_cell.length_a   1.000
_cell.length_b   1.000
_cell.length_c   1.000
_cell.angle_alpha   90.00
_cell.angle_beta   90.00
_cell.angle_gamma   90.00
#
_symmetry.space_group_name_H-M   'P 1'
#
loop_
_entity.id
_entity.type
_entity.pdbx_description
1 polymer ?
#
loop_
_entity_poly.entity_id
_entity_poly.type
_entity_poly.pdbx_seq_one_letter_code
_entity_poly.pdbx_strand_id
1 'polypeptide(L)'
;MRITFNPLVLLVLLLTQSASTQAADLNGAWTVDGSACGAVFTKDNNKLAFKQDADLHAGGLIVQGKRITGTFQKCTVKSFHDDGPNVKVVASCSDGVSISDVAFDLKFSGENNITLSSKEPVPVEMQYVRCSM
;
A
#
# COMPACT_ATOMS: atom_id res chain seq x y z
N MET A 1 -63.82 36.64 1.37
CA MET A 1 -62.99 35.56 1.95
C MET A 1 -61.88 35.22 0.93
N ARG A 2 -60.68 35.74 1.14
CA ARG A 2 -59.58 35.55 0.21
C ARG A 2 -58.61 34.53 0.84
N ILE A 3 -58.51 33.36 0.20
CA ILE A 3 -57.59 32.30 0.62
C ILE A 3 -56.24 32.59 -0.09
N THR A 4 -55.25 32.99 0.68
CA THR A 4 -53.90 33.15 0.20
C THR A 4 -53.18 31.78 0.28
N PHE A 5 -52.96 31.21 -0.87
CA PHE A 5 -52.10 30.02 -0.99
C PHE A 5 -50.62 30.44 -0.88
N ASN A 6 -50.00 29.96 0.18
CA ASN A 6 -48.57 30.11 0.38
C ASN A 6 -47.86 28.92 -0.31
N PRO A 7 -47.07 29.12 -1.34
CA PRO A 7 -46.30 28.03 -1.90
C PRO A 7 -45.09 27.73 -0.99
N LEU A 8 -45.18 26.63 -0.28
CA LEU A 8 -44.08 26.08 0.48
C LEU A 8 -43.04 25.59 -0.52
N VAL A 9 -41.99 26.35 -0.74
CA VAL A 9 -40.83 25.94 -1.56
C VAL A 9 -40.09 24.89 -0.79
N LEU A 10 -40.28 23.64 -1.20
CA LEU A 10 -39.54 22.49 -0.67
C LEU A 10 -38.14 22.51 -1.30
N LEU A 11 -37.20 23.10 -0.59
CA LEU A 11 -35.77 23.10 -0.97
C LEU A 11 -35.19 21.72 -0.65
N VAL A 12 -35.18 20.82 -1.65
CA VAL A 12 -34.51 19.55 -1.56
C VAL A 12 -33.00 19.79 -1.65
N LEU A 13 -32.32 19.81 -0.49
CA LEU A 13 -30.85 19.76 -0.44
C LEU A 13 -30.43 18.38 -0.90
N LEU A 14 -29.97 18.28 -2.15
CA LEU A 14 -29.21 17.15 -2.64
C LEU A 14 -27.83 17.18 -1.97
N LEU A 15 -27.70 16.42 -0.89
CA LEU A 15 -26.41 16.11 -0.31
C LEU A 15 -25.65 15.20 -1.29
N THR A 16 -24.84 15.80 -2.17
CA THR A 16 -23.85 15.06 -2.93
C THR A 16 -22.79 14.56 -1.96
N GLN A 17 -22.91 13.31 -1.54
CA GLN A 17 -21.85 12.62 -0.84
C GLN A 17 -20.73 12.41 -1.84
N SER A 18 -19.71 13.26 -1.79
CA SER A 18 -18.44 12.99 -2.45
C SER A 18 -17.82 11.80 -1.75
N ALA A 19 -17.93 10.63 -2.34
CA ALA A 19 -17.15 9.48 -1.94
C ALA A 19 -15.69 9.84 -2.18
N SER A 20 -14.97 10.25 -1.13
CA SER A 20 -13.52 10.38 -1.18
C SER A 20 -12.97 8.97 -1.35
N THR A 21 -12.50 8.65 -2.55
CA THR A 21 -11.67 7.47 -2.79
C THR A 21 -10.36 7.71 -2.04
N GLN A 22 -10.28 7.19 -0.81
CA GLN A 22 -9.01 7.17 -0.08
C GLN A 22 -8.06 6.29 -0.86
N ALA A 23 -6.90 6.86 -1.25
CA ALA A 23 -5.79 6.07 -1.73
C ALA A 23 -5.51 4.96 -0.71
N ALA A 24 -5.41 3.71 -1.16
CA ALA A 24 -5.19 2.59 -0.28
C ALA A 24 -3.85 2.78 0.45
N ASP A 25 -3.85 2.62 1.77
CA ASP A 25 -2.67 2.79 2.61
C ASP A 25 -1.73 1.59 2.47
N LEU A 26 -0.53 1.83 1.95
CA LEU A 26 0.51 0.83 1.81
C LEU A 26 1.34 0.62 3.07
N ASN A 27 1.26 1.54 4.05
CA ASN A 27 2.08 1.45 5.25
C ASN A 27 1.83 0.15 6.01
N GLY A 28 2.90 -0.44 6.51
CA GLY A 28 2.84 -1.66 7.31
C GLY A 28 3.84 -2.70 6.87
N ALA A 29 3.67 -3.89 7.42
CA ALA A 29 4.47 -5.08 7.14
C ALA A 29 3.69 -6.03 6.23
N TRP A 30 4.36 -6.55 5.22
CA TRP A 30 3.78 -7.39 4.19
C TRP A 30 4.64 -8.62 3.95
N THR A 31 4.05 -9.80 3.91
CA THR A 31 4.75 -11.06 3.63
C THR A 31 4.00 -11.90 2.60
N VAL A 32 4.69 -12.78 1.91
CA VAL A 32 4.07 -13.72 0.95
C VAL A 32 3.28 -14.83 1.65
N ASP A 33 3.61 -15.12 2.89
CA ASP A 33 2.91 -16.11 3.72
C ASP A 33 2.43 -15.46 5.03
N GLY A 34 1.12 -15.25 5.14
CA GLY A 34 0.52 -14.62 6.31
C GLY A 34 0.77 -15.36 7.61
N SER A 35 1.02 -16.68 7.57
CA SER A 35 1.38 -17.46 8.76
C SER A 35 2.79 -17.18 9.27
N ALA A 36 3.64 -16.60 8.43
CA ALA A 36 5.04 -16.27 8.75
C ALA A 36 5.23 -14.88 9.36
N CYS A 37 4.18 -14.07 9.53
CA CYS A 37 4.29 -12.70 10.04
C CYS A 37 5.13 -12.61 11.33
N GLY A 38 4.86 -13.47 12.29
CA GLY A 38 5.58 -13.48 13.56
C GLY A 38 7.03 -13.98 13.47
N ALA A 39 7.38 -14.72 12.42
CA ALA A 39 8.74 -15.18 12.16
C ALA A 39 9.58 -14.16 11.40
N VAL A 40 8.92 -13.31 10.59
CA VAL A 40 9.58 -12.34 9.72
C VAL A 40 9.77 -10.99 10.39
N PHE A 41 8.76 -10.51 11.12
CA PHE A 41 8.73 -9.15 11.62
C PHE A 41 8.71 -9.08 13.15
N THR A 42 9.21 -7.96 13.65
CA THR A 42 9.13 -7.58 15.07
C THR A 42 8.82 -6.10 15.19
N LYS A 43 8.34 -5.68 16.36
CA LYS A 43 8.29 -4.27 16.75
C LYS A 43 9.31 -4.02 17.84
N ASP A 44 10.17 -3.04 17.61
CA ASP A 44 11.10 -2.53 18.58
C ASP A 44 10.82 -1.03 18.77
N ASN A 45 10.44 -0.62 20.01
CA ASN A 45 10.01 0.76 20.31
C ASN A 45 8.95 1.31 19.32
N ASN A 46 7.91 0.51 19.03
CA ASN A 46 6.86 0.80 18.03
C ASN A 46 7.36 0.94 16.59
N LYS A 47 8.59 0.58 16.29
CA LYS A 47 9.13 0.50 14.94
C LYS A 47 9.06 -0.92 14.41
N LEU A 48 8.50 -1.07 13.21
CA LEU A 48 8.56 -2.31 12.47
C LEU A 48 9.99 -2.60 12.03
N ALA A 49 10.44 -3.82 12.23
CA ALA A 49 11.75 -4.29 11.79
C ALA A 49 11.68 -5.76 11.36
N PHE A 50 12.64 -6.18 10.54
CA PHE A 50 12.83 -7.59 10.26
C PHE A 50 13.54 -8.27 11.44
N LYS A 51 13.13 -9.50 11.71
CA LYS A 51 13.91 -10.40 12.56
C LYS A 51 15.19 -10.81 11.86
N GLN A 52 16.18 -11.22 12.64
CA GLN A 52 17.54 -11.54 12.14
C GLN A 52 17.57 -12.63 11.06
N ASP A 53 16.65 -13.59 11.15
CA ASP A 53 16.52 -14.73 10.25
C ASP A 53 15.27 -14.65 9.36
N ALA A 54 14.76 -13.44 9.13
CA ALA A 54 13.55 -13.20 8.35
C ALA A 54 13.60 -13.80 6.94
N ASP A 55 14.76 -13.80 6.31
CA ASP A 55 15.00 -14.35 4.98
C ASP A 55 14.80 -15.87 4.90
N LEU A 56 14.94 -16.56 6.03
CA LEU A 56 14.66 -18.00 6.12
C LEU A 56 13.17 -18.32 6.18
N HIS A 57 12.34 -17.30 6.39
CA HIS A 57 10.89 -17.40 6.59
C HIS A 57 10.08 -16.64 5.54
N ALA A 58 10.43 -16.77 4.26
CA ALA A 58 9.74 -16.11 3.15
C ALA A 58 10.04 -14.61 2.97
N GLY A 59 10.68 -13.94 3.92
CA GLY A 59 10.94 -12.51 3.83
C GLY A 59 9.68 -11.65 3.74
N GLY A 60 9.83 -10.41 3.27
CA GLY A 60 8.71 -9.50 3.13
C GLY A 60 9.13 -8.07 2.82
N LEU A 61 8.18 -7.17 3.02
CA LEU A 61 8.34 -5.74 2.82
C LEU A 61 7.86 -4.98 4.05
N ILE A 62 8.57 -3.92 4.41
CA ILE A 62 8.10 -2.91 5.36
C ILE A 62 7.96 -1.60 4.61
N VAL A 63 6.76 -1.04 4.59
CA VAL A 63 6.46 0.24 3.94
C VAL A 63 6.20 1.29 5.02
N GLN A 64 6.95 2.37 4.96
CA GLN A 64 6.84 3.52 5.87
C GLN A 64 6.96 4.80 5.05
N GLY A 65 5.81 5.37 4.67
CA GLY A 65 5.77 6.53 3.78
C GLY A 65 6.43 6.24 2.42
N LYS A 66 7.50 6.97 2.11
CA LYS A 66 8.29 6.79 0.87
C LYS A 66 9.40 5.75 0.99
N ARG A 67 9.56 5.11 2.13
CA ARG A 67 10.58 4.10 2.34
C ARG A 67 9.96 2.71 2.23
N ILE A 68 10.53 1.88 1.38
CA ILE A 68 10.18 0.46 1.27
C ILE A 68 11.43 -0.34 1.59
N THR A 69 11.38 -1.16 2.63
CA THR A 69 12.49 -2.01 3.05
C THR A 69 12.11 -3.45 2.78
N GLY A 70 12.83 -4.10 1.91
CA GLY A 70 12.77 -5.55 1.71
C GLY A 70 13.83 -6.25 2.55
N THR A 71 13.85 -7.57 2.50
CA THR A 71 14.83 -8.38 3.23
C THR A 71 16.26 -8.09 2.77
N PHE A 72 16.45 -7.83 1.48
CA PHE A 72 17.76 -7.59 0.86
C PHE A 72 17.91 -6.23 0.19
N GLN A 73 16.85 -5.45 0.14
CA GLN A 73 16.84 -4.16 -0.56
C GLN A 73 16.20 -3.08 0.29
N LYS A 74 16.68 -1.86 0.09
CA LYS A 74 16.07 -0.64 0.63
C LYS A 74 15.76 0.29 -0.53
N CYS A 75 14.52 0.75 -0.59
CA CYS A 75 14.05 1.62 -1.65
C CYS A 75 13.53 2.94 -1.08
N THR A 76 13.77 4.02 -1.82
CA THR A 76 13.12 5.31 -1.61
C THR A 76 12.21 5.58 -2.79
N VAL A 77 10.94 5.77 -2.54
CA VAL A 77 9.95 6.03 -3.58
C VAL A 77 10.14 7.42 -4.13
N LYS A 78 10.27 7.53 -5.45
CA LYS A 78 10.33 8.79 -6.19
C LYS A 78 8.94 9.28 -6.56
N SER A 79 8.05 8.38 -6.97
CA SER A 79 6.68 8.70 -7.32
C SER A 79 5.72 7.55 -7.06
N PHE A 80 4.52 7.91 -6.62
CA PHE A 80 3.34 7.07 -6.62
C PHE A 80 2.34 7.62 -7.63
N HIS A 81 1.78 6.79 -8.46
CA HIS A 81 0.70 7.15 -9.35
C HIS A 81 -0.48 6.22 -9.10
N ASP A 82 -1.53 6.76 -8.49
CA ASP A 82 -2.76 6.02 -8.18
C ASP A 82 -3.66 5.96 -9.42
N ASP A 83 -4.14 4.75 -9.72
CA ASP A 83 -5.11 4.47 -10.78
C ASP A 83 -6.12 3.44 -10.24
N GLY A 84 -7.06 3.91 -9.40
CA GLY A 84 -8.02 3.05 -8.72
C GLY A 84 -7.33 2.05 -7.78
N PRO A 85 -7.54 0.72 -7.95
CA PRO A 85 -6.90 -0.29 -7.13
C PRO A 85 -5.42 -0.52 -7.48
N ASN A 86 -4.94 0.10 -8.56
CA ASN A 86 -3.56 -0.02 -9.02
C ASN A 86 -2.75 1.19 -8.59
N VAL A 87 -1.53 0.95 -8.15
CA VAL A 87 -0.55 1.99 -7.82
C VAL A 87 0.73 1.70 -8.59
N LYS A 88 1.12 2.63 -9.45
CA LYS A 88 2.42 2.56 -10.11
C LYS A 88 3.46 3.24 -9.24
N VAL A 89 4.55 2.53 -8.95
CA VAL A 89 5.62 3.00 -8.08
C VAL A 89 6.91 3.08 -8.88
N VAL A 90 7.58 4.22 -8.78
CA VAL A 90 8.97 4.38 -9.23
C VAL A 90 9.82 4.66 -7.99
N ALA A 91 10.85 3.87 -7.80
CA ALA A 91 11.70 3.95 -6.62
C ALA A 91 13.17 3.79 -6.99
N SER A 92 14.03 4.40 -6.17
CA SER A 92 15.46 4.16 -6.18
C SER A 92 15.78 3.11 -5.12
N CYS A 93 16.31 1.98 -5.54
CA CYS A 93 16.58 0.83 -4.67
C CYS A 93 18.07 0.55 -4.58
N SER A 94 18.52 0.16 -3.38
CA SER A 94 19.88 -0.24 -3.08
C SER A 94 19.90 -1.62 -2.42
N ASP A 95 20.79 -2.48 -2.90
CA ASP A 95 21.09 -3.78 -2.27
C ASP A 95 22.36 -3.75 -1.40
N GLY A 96 22.92 -2.56 -1.18
CA GLY A 96 24.18 -2.36 -0.46
C GLY A 96 25.42 -2.35 -1.35
N VAL A 97 25.31 -2.75 -2.60
CA VAL A 97 26.39 -2.76 -3.60
C VAL A 97 26.11 -1.80 -4.75
N SER A 98 24.88 -1.81 -5.25
CA SER A 98 24.45 -0.97 -6.35
C SER A 98 23.16 -0.24 -6.04
N ILE A 99 22.94 0.88 -6.74
CA ILE A 99 21.70 1.67 -6.69
C ILE A 99 21.10 1.67 -8.08
N SER A 100 19.84 1.36 -8.19
CA SER A 100 19.10 1.39 -9.46
C SER A 100 17.68 1.90 -9.28
N ASP A 101 17.16 2.53 -10.33
CA ASP A 101 15.76 2.90 -10.38
C ASP A 101 14.95 1.69 -10.86
N VAL A 102 13.86 1.42 -10.17
CA VAL A 102 12.92 0.35 -10.49
C VAL A 102 11.51 0.89 -10.60
N ALA A 103 10.73 0.30 -11.51
CA ALA A 103 9.31 0.57 -11.63
C ALA A 103 8.54 -0.73 -11.40
N PHE A 104 7.50 -0.65 -10.57
CA PHE A 104 6.63 -1.79 -10.33
C PHE A 104 5.20 -1.33 -10.09
N ASP A 105 4.27 -2.22 -10.33
CA ASP A 105 2.86 -2.00 -10.12
C ASP A 105 2.40 -2.78 -8.89
N LEU A 106 1.58 -2.12 -8.07
CA LEU A 106 0.92 -2.73 -6.93
C LEU A 106 -0.58 -2.73 -7.20
N LYS A 107 -1.20 -3.89 -7.08
CA LYS A 107 -2.64 -4.04 -7.20
C LYS A 107 -3.23 -4.48 -5.87
N PHE A 108 -4.13 -3.67 -5.31
CA PHE A 108 -4.87 -4.04 -4.12
C PHE A 108 -6.01 -4.99 -4.43
N SER A 109 -6.13 -6.04 -3.63
CA SER A 109 -7.27 -6.95 -3.55
C SER A 109 -7.84 -6.86 -2.13
N GLY A 110 -8.66 -5.84 -1.87
CA GLY A 110 -9.01 -5.46 -0.50
C GLY A 110 -7.89 -4.68 0.19
N GLU A 111 -7.99 -4.49 1.51
CA GLU A 111 -7.04 -3.68 2.28
C GLU A 111 -5.76 -4.43 2.66
N ASN A 112 -5.83 -5.76 2.70
CA ASN A 112 -4.79 -6.60 3.30
C ASN A 112 -4.08 -7.50 2.31
N ASN A 113 -4.35 -7.35 1.02
CA ASN A 113 -3.71 -8.14 -0.03
C ASN A 113 -3.26 -7.24 -1.16
N ILE A 114 -2.02 -7.41 -1.59
CA ILE A 114 -1.46 -6.73 -2.75
C ILE A 114 -0.77 -7.73 -3.66
N THR A 115 -0.84 -7.46 -4.96
CA THR A 115 -0.01 -8.13 -5.97
C THR A 115 1.01 -7.13 -6.47
N LEU A 116 2.27 -7.43 -6.30
CA LEU A 116 3.39 -6.68 -6.84
C LEU A 116 3.78 -7.30 -8.18
N SER A 117 3.85 -6.50 -9.22
CA SER A 117 4.32 -6.94 -10.53
C SER A 117 5.35 -5.98 -11.10
N SER A 118 6.36 -6.55 -11.76
CA SER A 118 7.39 -5.82 -12.49
C SER A 118 7.64 -6.51 -13.81
N LYS A 119 7.91 -5.74 -14.85
CA LYS A 119 8.19 -6.28 -16.19
C LYS A 119 9.67 -6.37 -16.47
N GLU A 120 10.48 -5.51 -15.87
CA GLU A 120 11.91 -5.39 -16.12
C GLU A 120 12.70 -5.38 -14.81
N PRO A 121 13.93 -5.88 -14.80
CA PRO A 121 14.65 -6.55 -15.89
C PRO A 121 14.14 -7.98 -16.18
N VAL A 122 13.37 -8.56 -15.26
CA VAL A 122 12.73 -9.87 -15.37
C VAL A 122 11.30 -9.75 -14.93
N PRO A 123 10.33 -10.33 -15.67
CA PRO A 123 8.94 -10.34 -15.23
C PRO A 123 8.79 -11.05 -13.88
N VAL A 124 8.25 -10.34 -12.91
CA VAL A 124 8.00 -10.86 -11.56
C VAL A 124 6.57 -10.52 -11.16
N GLU A 125 5.90 -11.48 -10.56
CA GLU A 125 4.62 -11.27 -9.91
C GLU A 125 4.62 -11.97 -8.56
N MET A 126 4.34 -11.22 -7.50
CA MET A 126 4.31 -11.74 -6.13
C MET A 126 3.08 -11.20 -5.39
N GLN A 127 2.43 -12.08 -4.64
CA GLN A 127 1.31 -11.72 -3.79
C GLN A 127 1.79 -11.58 -2.35
N TYR A 128 1.36 -10.49 -1.72
CA TYR A 128 1.69 -10.18 -0.33
C TYR A 128 0.42 -10.02 0.50
N VAL A 129 0.50 -10.42 1.73
CA VAL A 129 -0.53 -10.25 2.76
C VAL A 129 -0.02 -9.29 3.82
N ARG A 130 -0.88 -8.37 4.27
CA ARG A 130 -0.55 -7.45 5.37
C ARG A 130 -0.50 -8.22 6.68
N CYS A 131 0.56 -8.00 7.44
CA CYS A 131 0.68 -8.51 8.80
C CYS A 131 0.01 -7.55 9.80
N SER A 132 -0.76 -8.11 10.71
CA SER A 132 -1.28 -7.38 11.88
C SER A 132 -0.19 -7.36 12.94
N MET A 133 0.37 -6.16 13.24
CA MET A 133 1.49 -5.98 14.18
C MET A 133 1.14 -5.00 15.30
#